data_6e83959c8531bb6bd622d4ad5b957e99
#
_entry.id   6e83959c8531bb6bd622d4ad5b957e99
#
_cell.length_a   1.000
_cell.length_b   1.000
_cell.length_c   1.000
_cell.angle_alpha   90.00
_cell.angle_beta   90.00
_cell.angle_gamma   90.00
#
_symmetry.space_group_name_H-M   'P 1'
#
loop_
_entity.id
_entity.type
_entity.pdbx_description
1 polymer ?
#
loop_
_entity_poly.entity_id
_entity_poly.type
_entity_poly.pdbx_seq_one_letter_code
_entity_poly.pdbx_strand_id
1 'polypeptide(L)'
;MESQAKKYEKVNSSKNEKVHLLSGIVKCPECGAGMHSNVNKKKKKDGSNYKDFFFYRCKHRDMTRGHKCDFNRQIKEAVLDSAVIEVIGDLVKKPKFAELMRQKINTKVDTTEIDAEINNYTKQLRHNYGLKDRLIDEIDGLDWEDKHYERRKGDLDKRLDQTYNRIDELENELAKAQERKDVIEKDKITGDNIYKILLNFENIFSNMDDLERKQFIELLIDEIQIHPEKQENGQWLKSISFKLPIIDQDFDINGWVNNMHVSTCFVLGNRSTGRRRVRV
;
A
#
# COMPACT_ATOMS: atom_id res chain seq x y z
N MET A 1 7.00 6.81 0.43
CA MET A 1 6.99 6.51 1.88
C MET A 1 6.83 7.75 2.75
N GLU A 2 7.51 8.85 2.49
CA GLU A 2 7.37 10.11 3.27
C GLU A 2 5.95 10.71 3.32
N SER A 3 5.12 10.52 2.30
CA SER A 3 3.75 11.08 2.28
C SER A 3 2.78 10.40 3.26
N GLN A 4 3.02 9.14 3.63
CA GLN A 4 2.18 8.42 4.60
C GLN A 4 2.61 8.73 6.04
N ALA A 5 3.90 8.81 6.32
CA ALA A 5 4.41 9.18 7.65
C ALA A 5 3.90 10.57 8.07
N LYS A 6 3.95 11.56 7.16
CA LYS A 6 3.39 12.91 7.41
C LYS A 6 1.87 12.94 7.65
N LYS A 7 1.13 11.93 7.18
CA LYS A 7 -0.32 11.81 7.41
C LYS A 7 -0.63 11.43 8.86
N TYR A 8 0.24 10.66 9.51
CA TYR A 8 0.04 10.20 10.90
C TYR A 8 0.55 11.20 11.94
N GLU A 9 1.59 11.96 11.67
CA GLU A 9 2.06 13.03 12.59
C GLU A 9 1.00 14.11 12.85
N LYS A 10 0.09 14.38 11.92
CA LYS A 10 -1.00 15.36 12.07
C LYS A 10 -2.18 14.87 12.91
N VAL A 11 -2.28 13.57 13.20
CA VAL A 11 -3.38 12.98 13.99
C VAL A 11 -3.11 13.08 15.49
N ASN A 12 -1.88 13.37 15.92
CA ASN A 12 -1.46 13.37 17.32
C ASN A 12 -1.64 14.69 18.07
N SER A 13 -2.42 15.64 17.57
CA SER A 13 -2.54 16.97 18.20
C SER A 13 -3.53 17.04 19.36
N SER A 14 -4.32 16.01 19.66
CA SER A 14 -5.10 15.96 20.91
C SER A 14 -5.13 14.55 21.51
N LYS A 15 -4.68 14.47 22.77
CA LYS A 15 -4.58 13.22 23.56
C LYS A 15 -5.91 12.52 23.87
N ASN A 16 -7.05 13.00 23.36
CA ASN A 16 -8.40 12.51 23.67
C ASN A 16 -9.31 12.40 22.44
N GLU A 17 -8.78 12.37 21.20
CA GLU A 17 -9.64 12.21 20.04
C GLU A 17 -9.91 10.73 19.77
N LYS A 18 -11.20 10.39 19.73
CA LYS A 18 -11.66 9.07 19.32
C LYS A 18 -11.13 8.73 17.93
N VAL A 19 -10.55 7.55 17.79
CA VAL A 19 -10.14 7.01 16.49
C VAL A 19 -11.40 6.55 15.72
N HIS A 20 -11.53 7.00 14.47
CA HIS A 20 -12.66 6.68 13.60
C HIS A 20 -12.22 5.67 12.55
N LEU A 21 -12.74 4.44 12.64
CA LEU A 21 -12.25 3.26 11.94
C LEU A 21 -12.16 3.46 10.42
N LEU A 22 -13.24 3.90 9.78
CA LEU A 22 -13.36 3.98 8.32
C LEU A 22 -13.19 5.40 7.75
N SER A 23 -12.79 6.36 8.59
CA SER A 23 -12.61 7.75 8.14
C SER A 23 -11.52 7.86 7.07
N GLY A 24 -11.89 8.41 5.90
CA GLY A 24 -11.00 8.61 4.75
C GLY A 24 -11.03 7.50 3.70
N ILE A 25 -11.36 6.26 4.09
CA ILE A 25 -11.50 5.12 3.14
C ILE A 25 -12.90 4.99 2.56
N VAL A 26 -13.94 5.43 3.29
CA VAL A 26 -15.31 5.49 2.74
C VAL A 26 -15.40 6.59 1.70
N LYS A 27 -15.95 6.28 0.53
CA LYS A 27 -16.12 7.22 -0.58
C LYS A 27 -17.54 7.72 -0.66
N CYS A 28 -17.67 9.01 -0.92
CA CYS A 28 -18.98 9.61 -1.19
C CYS A 28 -19.55 9.09 -2.51
N PRO A 29 -20.82 8.64 -2.56
CA PRO A 29 -21.40 8.07 -3.77
C PRO A 29 -21.58 9.09 -4.90
N GLU A 30 -21.68 10.39 -4.58
CA GLU A 30 -21.87 11.46 -5.55
C GLU A 30 -20.53 12.01 -6.09
N CYS A 31 -19.64 12.43 -5.20
CA CYS A 31 -18.40 13.13 -5.63
C CYS A 31 -17.14 12.29 -5.51
N GLY A 32 -17.20 11.05 -5.04
CA GLY A 32 -16.04 10.16 -4.87
C GLY A 32 -15.06 10.57 -3.79
N ALA A 33 -15.28 11.70 -3.12
CA ALA A 33 -14.38 12.18 -2.08
C ALA A 33 -14.46 11.33 -0.81
N GLY A 34 -13.35 11.24 -0.07
CA GLY A 34 -13.35 10.55 1.23
C GLY A 34 -14.35 11.17 2.19
N MET A 35 -15.07 10.31 2.90
CA MET A 35 -15.93 10.75 4.00
C MET A 35 -15.13 10.78 5.30
N HIS A 36 -15.49 11.70 6.18
CA HIS A 36 -14.87 11.83 7.50
C HIS A 36 -15.91 11.74 8.60
N SER A 37 -15.46 11.42 9.81
CA SER A 37 -16.34 11.39 10.97
C SER A 37 -16.77 12.79 11.38
N ASN A 38 -18.00 12.89 11.84
CA ASN A 38 -18.59 14.07 12.45
C ASN A 38 -19.35 13.66 13.71
N VAL A 39 -19.22 14.45 14.77
CA VAL A 39 -19.89 14.21 16.04
C VAL A 39 -21.16 15.08 16.16
N ASN A 40 -22.24 14.46 16.60
CA ASN A 40 -23.46 15.18 16.95
C ASN A 40 -23.56 15.23 18.49
N LYS A 41 -23.24 16.39 19.06
CA LYS A 41 -23.31 16.66 20.50
C LYS A 41 -24.64 17.33 20.81
N LYS A 42 -25.44 16.71 21.68
CA LYS A 42 -26.71 17.28 22.15
C LYS A 42 -26.66 17.44 23.66
N LYS A 43 -27.18 18.57 24.16
CA LYS A 43 -27.39 18.81 25.58
C LYS A 43 -28.81 18.45 25.97
N LYS A 44 -28.97 17.87 27.14
CA LYS A 44 -30.27 17.66 27.78
C LYS A 44 -30.78 18.97 28.35
N LYS A 45 -32.07 19.02 28.73
CA LYS A 45 -32.71 20.19 29.34
C LYS A 45 -32.12 20.55 30.73
N ASP A 46 -31.53 19.55 31.40
CA ASP A 46 -30.85 19.68 32.70
C ASP A 46 -29.39 20.16 32.58
N GLY A 47 -28.92 20.49 31.34
CA GLY A 47 -27.54 20.94 31.07
C GLY A 47 -26.55 19.81 30.90
N SER A 48 -26.88 18.55 31.21
CA SER A 48 -26.01 17.38 30.97
C SER A 48 -25.95 17.04 29.48
N ASN A 49 -24.91 16.30 29.08
CA ASN A 49 -24.76 15.88 27.69
C ASN A 49 -25.48 14.55 27.44
N TYR A 50 -26.10 14.41 26.28
CA TYR A 50 -26.43 13.10 25.75
C TYR A 50 -25.17 12.38 25.30
N LYS A 51 -25.23 11.05 25.13
CA LYS A 51 -24.17 10.25 24.51
C LYS A 51 -23.86 10.83 23.12
N ASP A 52 -22.59 11.04 22.84
CA ASP A 52 -22.14 11.49 21.53
C ASP A 52 -22.46 10.43 20.45
N PHE A 53 -23.00 10.90 19.34
CA PHE A 53 -23.25 10.08 18.16
C PHE A 53 -22.31 10.51 17.05
N PHE A 54 -21.63 9.52 16.48
CA PHE A 54 -20.68 9.71 15.40
C PHE A 54 -21.25 9.25 14.06
N PHE A 55 -20.92 10.00 13.01
CA PHE A 55 -21.46 9.79 11.67
C PHE A 55 -20.38 10.01 10.63
N TYR A 56 -20.35 9.20 9.59
CA TYR A 56 -19.61 9.51 8.38
C TYR A 56 -20.39 10.48 7.51
N ARG A 57 -19.74 11.53 7.04
CA ARG A 57 -20.28 12.53 6.12
C ARG A 57 -19.26 12.89 5.04
N CYS A 58 -19.76 13.31 3.87
CA CYS A 58 -18.91 13.81 2.80
C CYS A 58 -18.13 15.06 3.25
N LYS A 59 -16.81 15.09 2.97
CA LYS A 59 -15.97 16.25 3.28
C LYS A 59 -16.37 17.53 2.50
N HIS A 60 -17.05 17.36 1.36
CA HIS A 60 -17.52 18.46 0.54
C HIS A 60 -19.00 18.83 0.79
N ARG A 61 -19.61 18.31 1.86
CA ARG A 61 -20.97 18.68 2.26
C ARG A 61 -21.11 20.18 2.49
N ASP A 62 -20.14 20.75 3.19
CA ASP A 62 -20.01 22.20 3.32
C ASP A 62 -19.06 22.68 2.21
N MET A 63 -19.30 23.86 1.67
CA MET A 63 -18.48 24.39 0.58
C MET A 63 -17.01 24.42 1.00
N THR A 64 -16.19 23.62 0.33
CA THR A 64 -14.76 23.52 0.60
C THR A 64 -13.99 23.77 -0.69
N ARG A 65 -13.17 24.81 -0.74
CA ARG A 65 -12.38 25.21 -1.91
C ARG A 65 -13.22 25.36 -3.19
N GLY A 66 -14.42 25.98 -3.06
CA GLY A 66 -15.32 26.21 -4.20
C GLY A 66 -16.11 24.98 -4.68
N HIS A 67 -15.95 23.81 -4.05
CA HIS A 67 -16.71 22.62 -4.37
C HIS A 67 -17.70 22.29 -3.25
N LYS A 68 -18.98 22.09 -3.61
CA LYS A 68 -20.04 21.61 -2.73
C LYS A 68 -20.65 20.34 -3.33
N CYS A 69 -20.84 19.33 -2.48
CA CYS A 69 -21.46 18.07 -2.86
C CYS A 69 -22.92 18.03 -2.41
N ASP A 70 -23.78 17.50 -3.27
CA ASP A 70 -25.24 17.41 -2.97
C ASP A 70 -25.58 16.23 -2.05
N PHE A 71 -24.63 15.32 -1.80
CA PHE A 71 -24.81 14.23 -0.84
C PHE A 71 -24.87 14.77 0.59
N ASN A 72 -26.09 14.93 1.10
CA ASN A 72 -26.37 15.49 2.42
C ASN A 72 -26.64 14.44 3.51
N ARG A 73 -26.57 13.16 3.19
CA ARG A 73 -26.83 12.06 4.13
C ARG A 73 -25.66 11.91 5.11
N GLN A 74 -26.00 11.43 6.30
CA GLN A 74 -25.04 11.07 7.36
C GLN A 74 -25.29 9.60 7.74
N ILE A 75 -24.23 8.82 7.78
CA ILE A 75 -24.31 7.39 8.09
C ILE A 75 -23.75 7.17 9.48
N LYS A 76 -24.51 6.52 10.36
CA LYS A 76 -24.02 6.20 11.70
C LYS A 76 -22.76 5.36 11.59
N GLU A 77 -21.68 5.81 12.25
CA GLU A 77 -20.39 5.14 12.26
C GLU A 77 -20.54 3.67 12.69
N ALA A 78 -21.17 3.41 13.83
CA ALA A 78 -21.36 2.06 14.35
C ALA A 78 -22.07 1.10 13.36
N VAL A 79 -22.99 1.61 12.52
CA VAL A 79 -23.69 0.78 11.53
C VAL A 79 -22.77 0.38 10.39
N LEU A 80 -21.99 1.33 9.88
CA LEU A 80 -21.09 1.05 8.74
C LEU A 80 -19.86 0.23 9.19
N ASP A 81 -19.29 0.56 10.35
CA ASP A 81 -18.16 -0.17 10.92
C ASP A 81 -18.53 -1.63 11.17
N SER A 82 -19.69 -1.89 11.81
CA SER A 82 -20.17 -3.25 12.04
C SER A 82 -20.39 -4.02 10.74
N ALA A 83 -20.97 -3.39 9.72
CA ALA A 83 -21.21 -4.05 8.43
C ALA A 83 -19.88 -4.43 7.73
N VAL A 84 -18.88 -3.57 7.79
CA VAL A 84 -17.55 -3.86 7.20
C VAL A 84 -16.85 -4.99 7.95
N ILE A 85 -16.86 -4.96 9.28
CA ILE A 85 -16.25 -6.02 10.11
C ILE A 85 -16.94 -7.37 9.87
N GLU A 86 -18.27 -7.39 9.78
CA GLU A 86 -19.05 -8.59 9.50
C GLU A 86 -18.68 -9.18 8.13
N VAL A 87 -18.61 -8.36 7.09
CA VAL A 87 -18.21 -8.81 5.74
C VAL A 87 -16.81 -9.41 5.74
N ILE A 88 -15.85 -8.79 6.42
CA ILE A 88 -14.50 -9.34 6.56
C ILE A 88 -14.53 -10.68 7.30
N GLY A 89 -15.23 -10.74 8.43
CA GLY A 89 -15.36 -11.96 9.24
C GLY A 89 -15.98 -13.11 8.45
N ASP A 90 -17.04 -12.84 7.69
CA ASP A 90 -17.70 -13.85 6.85
C ASP A 90 -16.83 -14.30 5.68
N LEU A 91 -16.04 -13.40 5.10
CA LEU A 91 -15.09 -13.76 4.06
C LEU A 91 -14.03 -14.73 4.59
N VAL A 92 -13.47 -14.44 5.76
CA VAL A 92 -12.42 -15.26 6.38
C VAL A 92 -12.93 -16.64 6.82
N LYS A 93 -14.19 -16.75 7.22
CA LYS A 93 -14.82 -18.04 7.59
C LYS A 93 -14.99 -19.00 6.40
N LYS A 94 -14.92 -18.51 5.17
CA LYS A 94 -15.05 -19.38 3.99
C LYS A 94 -13.84 -20.30 3.85
N PRO A 95 -14.01 -21.64 3.85
CA PRO A 95 -12.89 -22.59 3.84
C PRO A 95 -11.92 -22.39 2.67
N LYS A 96 -12.48 -22.09 1.49
CA LYS A 96 -11.68 -21.86 0.28
C LYS A 96 -10.82 -20.59 0.38
N PHE A 97 -11.34 -19.52 1.00
CA PHE A 97 -10.56 -18.30 1.24
C PHE A 97 -9.41 -18.58 2.23
N ALA A 98 -9.70 -19.27 3.32
CA ALA A 98 -8.68 -19.66 4.30
C ALA A 98 -7.58 -20.55 3.68
N GLU A 99 -7.95 -21.49 2.81
CA GLU A 99 -7.00 -22.35 2.09
C GLU A 99 -6.08 -21.52 1.18
N LEU A 100 -6.65 -20.61 0.40
CA LEU A 100 -5.86 -19.70 -0.44
C LEU A 100 -4.90 -18.84 0.37
N MET A 101 -5.34 -18.30 1.51
CA MET A 101 -4.45 -17.52 2.37
C MET A 101 -3.28 -18.36 2.89
N ARG A 102 -3.52 -19.60 3.31
CA ARG A 102 -2.44 -20.52 3.74
C ARG A 102 -1.46 -20.83 2.62
N GLN A 103 -1.94 -21.05 1.41
CA GLN A 103 -1.10 -21.28 0.24
C GLN A 103 -0.21 -20.06 -0.06
N LYS A 104 -0.77 -18.85 0.02
CA LYS A 104 -0.05 -17.60 -0.25
C LYS A 104 1.01 -17.24 0.80
N ILE A 105 0.77 -17.54 2.09
CA ILE A 105 1.76 -17.30 3.15
C ILE A 105 3.10 -18.02 2.86
N ASN A 106 3.06 -19.20 2.27
CA ASN A 106 4.24 -20.02 2.00
C ASN A 106 4.79 -19.86 0.58
N THR A 107 4.17 -19.06 -0.27
CA THR A 107 4.64 -18.87 -1.65
C THR A 107 5.91 -18.02 -1.65
N LYS A 108 6.98 -18.54 -2.28
CA LYS A 108 8.19 -17.74 -2.53
C LYS A 108 7.90 -16.71 -3.61
N VAL A 109 8.35 -15.48 -3.39
CA VAL A 109 8.34 -14.47 -4.46
C VAL A 109 9.40 -14.87 -5.47
N ASP A 110 9.04 -14.85 -6.74
CA ASP A 110 10.01 -15.09 -7.81
C ASP A 110 10.87 -13.82 -7.98
N THR A 111 12.10 -13.91 -7.50
CA THR A 111 13.12 -12.85 -7.64
C THR A 111 14.18 -13.23 -8.66
N THR A 112 14.00 -14.32 -9.42
CA THR A 112 15.01 -14.90 -10.29
C THR A 112 15.56 -13.91 -11.30
N GLU A 113 14.70 -13.09 -11.92
CA GLU A 113 15.12 -12.07 -12.88
C GLU A 113 15.97 -10.98 -12.22
N ILE A 114 15.52 -10.48 -11.07
CA ILE A 114 16.25 -9.42 -10.32
C ILE A 114 17.57 -9.97 -9.78
N ASP A 115 17.58 -11.21 -9.29
CA ASP A 115 18.78 -11.87 -8.83
C ASP A 115 19.80 -12.07 -9.98
N ALA A 116 19.32 -12.38 -11.18
CA ALA A 116 20.13 -12.48 -12.38
C ALA A 116 20.72 -11.12 -12.77
N GLU A 117 19.94 -10.01 -12.70
CA GLU A 117 20.41 -8.64 -12.92
C GLU A 117 21.51 -8.26 -11.91
N ILE A 118 21.26 -8.47 -10.62
CA ILE A 118 22.22 -8.19 -9.54
C ILE A 118 23.53 -8.96 -9.77
N ASN A 119 23.44 -10.24 -10.09
CA ASN A 119 24.60 -11.07 -10.39
C ASN A 119 25.38 -10.58 -11.62
N ASN A 120 24.67 -10.13 -12.66
CA ASN A 120 25.28 -9.58 -13.86
C ASN A 120 26.04 -8.27 -13.55
N TYR A 121 25.42 -7.31 -12.85
CA TYR A 121 26.06 -6.05 -12.46
C TYR A 121 27.26 -6.30 -11.54
N THR A 122 27.14 -7.22 -10.60
CA THR A 122 28.24 -7.60 -9.71
C THR A 122 29.44 -8.18 -10.48
N LYS A 123 29.20 -9.01 -11.50
CA LYS A 123 30.27 -9.55 -12.38
C LYS A 123 30.91 -8.44 -13.19
N GLN A 124 30.15 -7.52 -13.77
CA GLN A 124 30.66 -6.41 -14.54
C GLN A 124 31.48 -5.45 -13.66
N LEU A 125 31.03 -5.15 -12.44
CA LEU A 125 31.77 -4.35 -11.47
C LEU A 125 33.12 -5.00 -11.14
N ARG A 126 33.14 -6.28 -10.81
CA ARG A 126 34.40 -7.00 -10.53
C ARG A 126 35.36 -6.93 -11.71
N HIS A 127 34.86 -7.05 -12.94
CA HIS A 127 35.68 -6.94 -14.14
C HIS A 127 36.26 -5.50 -14.29
N ASN A 128 35.43 -4.47 -14.11
CA ASN A 128 35.89 -3.09 -14.25
C ASN A 128 36.83 -2.66 -13.13
N TYR A 129 36.67 -3.13 -11.90
CA TYR A 129 37.64 -2.91 -10.82
C TYR A 129 39.00 -3.55 -11.17
N GLY A 130 39.00 -4.80 -11.66
CA GLY A 130 40.24 -5.43 -12.10
C GLY A 130 40.86 -4.79 -13.35
N LEU A 131 40.08 -4.12 -14.21
CA LEU A 131 40.61 -3.31 -15.30
C LEU A 131 41.23 -2.01 -14.77
N LYS A 132 40.55 -1.33 -13.85
CA LYS A 132 41.04 -0.13 -13.18
C LYS A 132 42.41 -0.38 -12.52
N ASP A 133 42.50 -1.45 -11.74
CA ASP A 133 43.74 -1.78 -11.04
C ASP A 133 44.89 -2.03 -12.03
N ARG A 134 44.63 -2.76 -13.13
CA ARG A 134 45.65 -2.97 -14.19
C ARG A 134 46.06 -1.67 -14.88
N LEU A 135 45.13 -0.76 -15.16
CA LEU A 135 45.45 0.55 -15.77
C LEU A 135 46.32 1.40 -14.83
N ILE A 136 46.08 1.34 -13.53
CA ILE A 136 46.93 2.02 -12.53
C ILE A 136 48.31 1.44 -12.52
N ASP A 137 48.45 0.10 -12.49
CA ASP A 137 49.75 -0.57 -12.55
C ASP A 137 50.49 -0.24 -13.86
N GLU A 138 49.80 -0.12 -15.01
CA GLU A 138 50.38 0.26 -16.28
C GLU A 138 50.89 1.73 -16.26
N ILE A 139 50.13 2.64 -15.64
CA ILE A 139 50.55 4.05 -15.48
C ILE A 139 51.77 4.15 -14.58
N ASP A 140 51.77 3.43 -13.47
CA ASP A 140 52.89 3.44 -12.51
C ASP A 140 54.16 2.81 -13.09
N GLY A 141 54.01 1.88 -14.04
CA GLY A 141 55.09 1.22 -14.75
C GLY A 141 55.66 2.01 -15.94
N LEU A 142 55.11 3.19 -16.27
CA LEU A 142 55.62 3.98 -17.40
C LEU A 142 57.00 4.54 -17.13
N ASP A 143 57.91 4.40 -18.12
CA ASP A 143 59.23 5.01 -18.07
C ASP A 143 59.11 6.52 -18.41
N TRP A 144 59.42 7.36 -17.44
CA TRP A 144 59.36 8.81 -17.57
C TRP A 144 60.43 9.37 -18.57
N GLU A 145 61.52 8.61 -18.91
CA GLU A 145 62.50 8.97 -19.91
C GLU A 145 62.06 8.63 -21.34
N ASP A 146 60.98 7.86 -21.54
CA ASP A 146 60.44 7.54 -22.85
C ASP A 146 59.91 8.82 -23.54
N LYS A 147 60.40 9.09 -24.76
CA LYS A 147 59.99 10.24 -25.59
C LYS A 147 58.48 10.30 -25.84
N HIS A 148 57.74 9.21 -25.63
CA HIS A 148 56.31 9.13 -25.81
C HIS A 148 55.54 9.05 -24.48
N TYR A 149 56.22 9.25 -23.32
CA TYR A 149 55.64 9.15 -21.98
C TYR A 149 54.30 9.90 -21.85
N GLU A 150 54.30 11.21 -22.11
CA GLU A 150 53.11 12.05 -21.97
C GLU A 150 51.92 11.57 -22.82
N ARG A 151 52.18 11.09 -24.03
CA ARG A 151 51.12 10.58 -24.91
C ARG A 151 50.55 9.27 -24.38
N ARG A 152 51.42 8.31 -23.97
CA ARG A 152 51.01 7.03 -23.41
C ARG A 152 50.25 7.21 -22.12
N LYS A 153 50.75 8.06 -21.23
CA LYS A 153 50.06 8.41 -19.98
C LYS A 153 48.68 9.01 -20.25
N GLY A 154 48.57 9.99 -21.13
CA GLY A 154 47.29 10.60 -21.49
C GLY A 154 46.29 9.65 -22.12
N ASP A 155 46.73 8.62 -22.85
CA ASP A 155 45.87 7.59 -23.40
C ASP A 155 45.38 6.61 -22.30
N LEU A 156 46.22 6.27 -21.31
CA LEU A 156 45.87 5.45 -20.16
C LEU A 156 44.96 6.21 -19.19
N ASP A 157 45.24 7.46 -18.88
CA ASP A 157 44.37 8.32 -18.05
C ASP A 157 42.94 8.39 -18.61
N LYS A 158 42.78 8.60 -19.93
CA LYS A 158 41.47 8.58 -20.56
C LYS A 158 40.72 7.27 -20.40
N ARG A 159 41.44 6.13 -20.50
CA ARG A 159 40.82 4.80 -20.30
C ARG A 159 40.43 4.61 -18.83
N LEU A 160 41.25 5.10 -17.93
CA LEU A 160 40.98 5.06 -16.50
C LEU A 160 39.72 5.87 -16.14
N ASP A 161 39.61 7.10 -16.66
CA ASP A 161 38.39 7.94 -16.50
C ASP A 161 37.14 7.25 -17.04
N GLN A 162 37.23 6.63 -18.22
CA GLN A 162 36.09 5.86 -18.78
C GLN A 162 35.73 4.67 -17.89
N THR A 163 36.72 4.02 -17.29
CA THR A 163 36.51 2.89 -16.38
C THR A 163 35.85 3.35 -15.08
N TYR A 164 36.26 4.48 -14.52
CA TYR A 164 35.61 5.08 -13.35
C TYR A 164 34.14 5.41 -13.65
N ASN A 165 33.86 6.11 -14.74
CA ASN A 165 32.47 6.43 -15.15
C ASN A 165 31.63 5.15 -15.29
N ARG A 166 32.20 4.09 -15.84
CA ARG A 166 31.51 2.81 -16.00
C ARG A 166 31.23 2.11 -14.66
N ILE A 167 32.15 2.20 -13.71
CA ILE A 167 31.98 1.71 -12.34
C ILE A 167 30.82 2.46 -11.67
N ASP A 168 30.81 3.79 -11.72
CA ASP A 168 29.76 4.62 -11.12
C ASP A 168 28.37 4.30 -11.71
N GLU A 169 28.27 4.12 -13.03
CA GLU A 169 27.02 3.68 -13.67
C GLU A 169 26.56 2.32 -13.14
N LEU A 170 27.47 1.34 -13.09
CA LEU A 170 27.14 -0.01 -12.64
C LEU A 170 26.78 -0.08 -11.16
N GLU A 171 27.42 0.71 -10.31
CA GLU A 171 27.07 0.84 -8.89
C GLU A 171 25.66 1.40 -8.72
N ASN A 172 25.32 2.43 -9.49
CA ASN A 172 23.98 3.01 -9.47
C ASN A 172 22.91 2.01 -9.93
N GLU A 173 23.17 1.24 -10.99
CA GLU A 173 22.23 0.22 -11.48
C GLU A 173 22.10 -0.95 -10.49
N LEU A 174 23.20 -1.37 -9.86
CA LEU A 174 23.18 -2.39 -8.82
C LEU A 174 22.37 -1.93 -7.61
N ALA A 175 22.56 -0.70 -7.14
CA ALA A 175 21.81 -0.14 -6.03
C ALA A 175 20.29 -0.09 -6.32
N LYS A 176 19.91 0.33 -7.54
CA LYS A 176 18.50 0.32 -7.97
C LYS A 176 17.89 -1.09 -8.01
N ALA A 177 18.66 -2.08 -8.49
CA ALA A 177 18.20 -3.46 -8.52
C ALA A 177 18.01 -4.04 -7.11
N GLN A 178 18.94 -3.74 -6.21
CA GLN A 178 18.85 -4.14 -4.79
C GLN A 178 17.65 -3.48 -4.10
N GLU A 179 17.43 -2.17 -4.30
CA GLU A 179 16.26 -1.48 -3.76
C GLU A 179 14.94 -2.09 -4.25
N ARG A 180 14.85 -2.43 -5.54
CA ARG A 180 13.66 -3.12 -6.10
C ARG A 180 13.43 -4.47 -5.41
N LYS A 181 14.49 -5.26 -5.20
CA LYS A 181 14.41 -6.54 -4.49
C LYS A 181 13.92 -6.36 -3.06
N ASP A 182 14.51 -5.42 -2.32
CA ASP A 182 14.14 -5.12 -0.93
C ASP A 182 12.67 -4.69 -0.79
N VAL A 183 12.16 -3.91 -1.75
CA VAL A 183 10.74 -3.50 -1.77
C VAL A 183 9.84 -4.71 -1.95
N ILE A 184 10.17 -5.61 -2.88
CA ILE A 184 9.38 -6.83 -3.13
C ILE A 184 9.37 -7.74 -1.90
N GLU A 185 10.52 -7.95 -1.26
CA GLU A 185 10.62 -8.77 -0.05
C GLU A 185 9.85 -8.16 1.13
N LYS A 186 9.91 -6.85 1.33
CA LYS A 186 9.12 -6.14 2.34
C LYS A 186 7.61 -6.25 2.09
N ASP A 187 7.20 -6.08 0.82
CA ASP A 187 5.79 -6.22 0.45
C ASP A 187 5.29 -7.67 0.70
N LYS A 188 6.13 -8.67 0.46
CA LYS A 188 5.84 -10.08 0.76
C LYS A 188 5.65 -10.32 2.27
N ILE A 189 6.58 -9.84 3.10
CA ILE A 189 6.49 -9.95 4.56
C ILE A 189 5.22 -9.28 5.07
N THR A 190 4.88 -8.12 4.54
CA THR A 190 3.64 -7.40 4.89
C THR A 190 2.40 -8.20 4.50
N GLY A 191 2.39 -8.78 3.29
CA GLY A 191 1.32 -9.64 2.81
C GLY A 191 1.12 -10.87 3.68
N ASP A 192 2.19 -11.59 4.02
CA ASP A 192 2.15 -12.76 4.88
C ASP A 192 1.59 -12.45 6.27
N ASN A 193 1.95 -11.31 6.84
CA ASN A 193 1.43 -10.86 8.12
C ASN A 193 -0.07 -10.53 8.04
N ILE A 194 -0.51 -9.85 6.98
CA ILE A 194 -1.94 -9.59 6.74
C ILE A 194 -2.71 -10.91 6.64
N TYR A 195 -2.21 -11.88 5.89
CA TYR A 195 -2.87 -13.18 5.75
C TYR A 195 -2.96 -13.95 7.07
N LYS A 196 -1.90 -13.93 7.89
CA LYS A 196 -1.90 -14.54 9.24
C LYS A 196 -2.93 -13.87 10.15
N ILE A 197 -3.02 -12.55 10.13
CA ILE A 197 -4.02 -11.80 10.89
C ILE A 197 -5.43 -12.15 10.40
N LEU A 198 -5.65 -12.22 9.08
CA LEU A 198 -6.94 -12.59 8.52
C LEU A 198 -7.38 -13.99 8.92
N LEU A 199 -6.49 -14.98 8.92
CA LEU A 199 -6.81 -16.35 9.37
C LEU A 199 -7.26 -16.43 10.82
N ASN A 200 -6.85 -15.48 11.66
CA ASN A 200 -7.22 -15.37 13.08
C ASN A 200 -8.00 -14.08 13.38
N PHE A 201 -8.72 -13.56 12.39
CA PHE A 201 -9.31 -12.22 12.41
C PHE A 201 -10.12 -11.94 13.68
N GLU A 202 -11.06 -12.83 14.04
CA GLU A 202 -11.95 -12.61 15.19
C GLU A 202 -11.18 -12.44 16.51
N ASN A 203 -10.17 -13.29 16.74
CA ASN A 203 -9.38 -13.24 17.98
C ASN A 203 -8.43 -12.05 18.02
N ILE A 204 -7.76 -11.77 16.91
CA ILE A 204 -6.75 -10.70 16.83
C ILE A 204 -7.43 -9.33 16.83
N PHE A 205 -8.44 -9.15 15.98
CA PHE A 205 -9.14 -7.88 15.83
C PHE A 205 -9.88 -7.45 17.11
N SER A 206 -10.43 -8.39 17.88
CA SER A 206 -11.09 -8.09 19.14
C SER A 206 -10.12 -7.59 20.23
N ASN A 207 -8.86 -8.04 20.19
CA ASN A 207 -7.82 -7.65 21.14
C ASN A 207 -7.03 -6.40 20.76
N MET A 208 -7.18 -5.91 19.51
CA MET A 208 -6.57 -4.67 19.04
C MET A 208 -7.21 -3.44 19.70
N ASP A 209 -6.40 -2.42 19.96
CA ASP A 209 -6.92 -1.09 20.29
C ASP A 209 -7.54 -0.39 19.06
N ASP A 210 -8.19 0.76 19.27
CA ASP A 210 -8.89 1.46 18.19
C ASP A 210 -7.92 1.98 17.10
N LEU A 211 -6.69 2.34 17.45
CA LEU A 211 -5.67 2.79 16.51
C LEU A 211 -5.14 1.64 15.67
N GLU A 212 -4.83 0.51 16.31
CA GLU A 212 -4.39 -0.72 15.66
C GLU A 212 -5.45 -1.25 14.69
N ARG A 213 -6.72 -1.26 15.11
CA ARG A 213 -7.85 -1.63 14.24
C ARG A 213 -7.91 -0.76 13.00
N LYS A 214 -7.77 0.54 13.16
CA LYS A 214 -7.78 1.49 12.05
C LYS A 214 -6.61 1.24 11.10
N GLN A 215 -5.40 1.12 11.62
CA GLN A 215 -4.20 0.82 10.83
C GLN A 215 -4.34 -0.49 10.06
N PHE A 216 -4.86 -1.53 10.71
CA PHE A 216 -5.12 -2.81 10.06
C PHE A 216 -6.14 -2.68 8.92
N ILE A 217 -7.26 -1.99 9.14
CA ILE A 217 -8.26 -1.76 8.10
C ILE A 217 -7.69 -0.93 6.94
N GLU A 218 -6.88 0.10 7.21
CA GLU A 218 -6.23 0.91 6.18
C GLU A 218 -5.17 0.12 5.37
N LEU A 219 -4.53 -0.90 5.97
CA LEU A 219 -3.64 -1.82 5.27
C LEU A 219 -4.41 -2.79 4.37
N LEU A 220 -5.58 -3.25 4.84
CA LEU A 220 -6.38 -4.26 4.17
C LEU A 220 -7.27 -3.69 3.07
N ILE A 221 -7.86 -2.51 3.28
CA ILE A 221 -8.88 -1.92 2.41
C ILE A 221 -8.34 -0.68 1.69
N ASP A 222 -8.57 -0.60 0.37
CA ASP A 222 -8.28 0.58 -0.45
C ASP A 222 -9.40 1.60 -0.38
N GLU A 223 -10.62 1.17 -0.66
CA GLU A 223 -11.79 2.02 -0.60
C GLU A 223 -13.05 1.23 -0.26
N ILE A 224 -14.00 1.93 0.35
CA ILE A 224 -15.35 1.45 0.63
C ILE A 224 -16.34 2.34 -0.11
N GLN A 225 -17.17 1.74 -0.95
CA GLN A 225 -18.27 2.42 -1.63
C GLN A 225 -19.57 2.18 -0.88
N ILE A 226 -20.42 3.19 -0.85
CA ILE A 226 -21.76 3.13 -0.23
C ILE A 226 -22.84 3.44 -1.25
N HIS A 227 -24.06 2.99 -0.97
CA HIS A 227 -25.21 3.38 -1.75
C HIS A 227 -25.61 4.85 -1.48
N PRO A 228 -26.15 5.58 -2.47
CA PRO A 228 -26.64 6.95 -2.27
C PRO A 228 -27.84 7.00 -1.32
N GLU A 229 -28.59 5.92 -1.23
CA GLU A 229 -29.72 5.76 -0.33
C GLU A 229 -29.60 4.48 0.50
N LYS A 230 -30.24 4.50 1.67
CA LYS A 230 -30.33 3.33 2.53
C LYS A 230 -31.16 2.26 1.84
N GLN A 231 -30.59 1.06 1.71
CA GLN A 231 -31.29 -0.07 1.09
C GLN A 231 -32.44 -0.57 1.97
N GLU A 232 -33.40 -1.34 1.40
CA GLU A 232 -34.54 -1.92 2.11
C GLU A 232 -34.13 -2.77 3.32
N ASN A 233 -33.02 -3.49 3.20
CA ASN A 233 -32.39 -4.28 4.30
C ASN A 233 -31.71 -3.42 5.37
N GLY A 234 -31.75 -2.11 5.25
CA GLY A 234 -31.11 -1.19 6.19
C GLY A 234 -29.62 -0.92 5.95
N GLN A 235 -29.01 -1.51 4.93
CA GLN A 235 -27.59 -1.40 4.64
C GLN A 235 -27.24 -0.15 3.82
N TRP A 236 -26.03 0.35 4.04
CA TRP A 236 -25.41 1.41 3.24
C TRP A 236 -24.24 0.91 2.41
N LEU A 237 -23.61 -0.19 2.82
CA LEU A 237 -22.43 -0.75 2.20
C LEU A 237 -22.76 -1.27 0.79
N LYS A 238 -22.02 -0.78 -0.21
CA LYS A 238 -22.15 -1.19 -1.61
C LYS A 238 -21.03 -2.14 -2.03
N SER A 239 -19.77 -1.76 -1.76
CA SER A 239 -18.63 -2.59 -2.11
C SER A 239 -17.42 -2.25 -1.23
N ILE A 240 -16.51 -3.22 -1.09
CA ILE A 240 -15.22 -3.07 -0.45
C ILE A 240 -14.14 -3.47 -1.46
N SER A 241 -13.18 -2.58 -1.69
CA SER A 241 -11.98 -2.87 -2.49
C SER A 241 -10.82 -3.17 -1.55
N PHE A 242 -10.24 -4.37 -1.68
CA PHE A 242 -9.12 -4.82 -0.84
C PHE A 242 -7.77 -4.52 -1.49
N LYS A 243 -6.76 -4.20 -0.67
CA LYS A 243 -5.36 -4.02 -1.06
C LYS A 243 -4.54 -5.31 -1.01
N LEU A 244 -5.19 -6.46 -0.99
CA LEU A 244 -4.48 -7.73 -0.85
C LEU A 244 -3.45 -7.90 -1.97
N PRO A 245 -2.17 -8.10 -1.65
CA PRO A 245 -1.17 -8.41 -2.67
C PRO A 245 -1.47 -9.81 -3.23
N ILE A 246 -1.76 -9.86 -4.51
CA ILE A 246 -1.75 -11.06 -5.35
C ILE A 246 -2.72 -12.18 -4.91
N ILE A 247 -3.95 -12.07 -5.32
CA ILE A 247 -4.75 -13.24 -5.68
C ILE A 247 -4.71 -13.28 -7.20
N ASP A 248 -4.18 -14.39 -7.77
CA ASP A 248 -4.09 -14.57 -9.21
C ASP A 248 -5.45 -14.36 -9.89
N GLN A 249 -5.41 -13.98 -11.18
CA GLN A 249 -6.55 -13.58 -12.01
C GLN A 249 -7.66 -14.65 -12.14
N ASP A 250 -7.42 -15.88 -11.67
CA ASP A 250 -8.36 -17.01 -11.74
C ASP A 250 -9.32 -17.10 -10.54
N PHE A 251 -9.27 -16.17 -9.60
CA PHE A 251 -10.15 -16.16 -8.46
C PHE A 251 -11.39 -15.31 -8.72
N ASP A 252 -12.45 -15.91 -9.25
CA ASP A 252 -13.76 -15.29 -9.37
C ASP A 252 -14.44 -15.11 -7.99
N ILE A 253 -14.18 -13.97 -7.37
CA ILE A 253 -14.83 -13.55 -6.13
C ILE A 253 -16.31 -13.24 -6.37
N ASN A 254 -16.70 -12.87 -7.60
CA ASN A 254 -18.09 -12.49 -7.92
C ASN A 254 -19.07 -13.66 -7.79
N GLY A 255 -18.65 -14.90 -8.12
CA GLY A 255 -19.48 -16.10 -7.89
C GLY A 255 -19.73 -16.40 -6.41
N TRP A 256 -18.98 -15.77 -5.49
CA TRP A 256 -19.06 -16.01 -4.05
C TRP A 256 -19.90 -14.99 -3.30
N VAL A 257 -20.04 -13.79 -3.87
CA VAL A 257 -20.75 -12.66 -3.29
C VAL A 257 -22.25 -12.74 -3.54
N ASN A 258 -22.66 -13.42 -4.62
CA ASN A 258 -24.09 -13.55 -4.98
C ASN A 258 -24.96 -14.27 -3.93
N ASN A 259 -24.38 -14.95 -2.94
CA ASN A 259 -25.09 -15.56 -1.82
C ASN A 259 -25.08 -14.73 -0.53
N MET A 260 -24.47 -13.56 -0.52
CA MET A 260 -24.53 -12.64 0.61
C MET A 260 -25.56 -11.56 0.31
N HIS A 261 -26.40 -11.21 1.31
CA HIS A 261 -27.39 -10.12 1.20
C HIS A 261 -26.78 -8.72 0.99
N VAL A 262 -25.48 -8.64 0.75
CA VAL A 262 -24.73 -7.43 0.39
C VAL A 262 -24.05 -7.70 -0.93
N SER A 263 -24.40 -6.96 -1.97
CA SER A 263 -23.68 -6.96 -3.25
C SER A 263 -22.29 -6.35 -3.01
N THR A 264 -21.34 -7.19 -2.64
CA THR A 264 -19.95 -6.78 -2.36
C THR A 264 -19.13 -7.11 -3.58
N CYS A 265 -18.75 -6.09 -4.34
CA CYS A 265 -17.84 -6.25 -5.46
C CYS A 265 -16.39 -6.13 -4.91
N PHE A 266 -15.61 -7.20 -5.01
CA PHE A 266 -14.20 -7.19 -4.62
C PHE A 266 -13.36 -6.79 -5.83
N VAL A 267 -12.68 -5.66 -5.75
CA VAL A 267 -11.70 -5.25 -6.75
C VAL A 267 -10.31 -5.47 -6.17
N LEU A 268 -9.59 -6.44 -6.73
CA LEU A 268 -8.19 -6.68 -6.37
C LEU A 268 -7.31 -5.71 -7.14
N GLY A 269 -6.64 -4.83 -6.42
CA GLY A 269 -5.70 -3.86 -6.98
C GLY A 269 -4.29 -4.45 -7.09
N ASN A 270 -3.84 -4.74 -8.31
CA ASN A 270 -2.43 -5.02 -8.58
C ASN A 270 -1.65 -3.70 -8.55
N ARG A 271 -0.60 -3.56 -7.75
CA ARG A 271 0.26 -2.38 -7.67
C ARG A 271 1.23 -2.22 -8.85
N SER A 272 1.21 -3.10 -9.84
CA SER A 272 1.96 -2.91 -11.07
C SER A 272 1.05 -2.41 -12.18
N THR A 273 1.19 -1.12 -12.51
CA THR A 273 0.78 -0.47 -13.74
C THR A 273 -0.69 -0.59 -14.16
N GLY A 274 -1.46 0.48 -13.95
CA GLY A 274 -2.62 0.82 -14.76
C GLY A 274 -3.95 0.34 -14.18
N ARG A 275 -4.68 1.31 -13.66
CA ARG A 275 -6.11 1.20 -13.31
C ARG A 275 -6.90 0.59 -14.46
N ARG A 276 -7.31 -0.67 -14.36
CA ARG A 276 -8.45 -1.18 -15.14
C ARG A 276 -9.67 -1.23 -14.24
N ARG A 277 -10.55 -0.26 -14.42
CA ARG A 277 -11.93 -0.34 -13.92
C ARG A 277 -12.66 -1.36 -14.79
N VAL A 278 -13.05 -2.48 -14.22
CA VAL A 278 -14.12 -3.31 -14.80
C VAL A 278 -15.43 -2.76 -14.28
N ARG A 279 -16.23 -2.17 -15.18
CA ARG A 279 -17.65 -1.88 -14.95
C ARG A 279 -18.42 -3.13 -15.34
N VAL A 280 -19.27 -3.58 -14.46
CA VAL A 280 -20.45 -4.36 -14.79
C VAL A 280 -21.65 -3.47 -14.54
#